data_b8b99cb7dd37118dfcc5f2a0f4982242
#
_entry.id   b8b99cb7dd37118dfcc5f2a0f4982242
#
_cell.length_a   1.000
_cell.length_b   1.000
_cell.length_c   1.000
_cell.angle_alpha   90.00
_cell.angle_beta   90.00
_cell.angle_gamma   90.00
#
_symmetry.space_group_name_H-M   'P 1'
#
loop_
_entity.id
_entity.type
_entity.pdbx_description
1 polymer ?
#
loop_
_entity_poly.entity_id
_entity_poly.type
_entity_poly.pdbx_seq_one_letter_code
_entity_poly.pdbx_strand_id
1 'polypeptide(L)'
;TNGSGIEQDGYHGENISREGDIVFCSINHRLGPIGFSDLSGVGGEAYKDSGNVGMLDIIAALRWVHDNIANFGGDPGNVTVMGQSGGGSKVCTVAAMPAAKGLIHRAVALSGSTIGASDQQMTRKVGEYILREAGLTASQLDKLQRIPWREYLDIADRACKKCWEDQGISMRRTFGPVADDRNIPAGVFYSGESHLESPVVPMIFCTTFHEWNPNRADATLEKITQDGVVEKLRSQYGDKAESIVKAFAKSFPDKTPVELWAMILSSRQRVVEAANAKLKQGQPVYVAWFGWCPPLFNNRMRAFHCSDI
;
A
#
# COMPACT_ATOMS: atom_id res chain seq x y z
N THR A 1 2.45 -3.10 5.20
CA THR A 1 1.75 -4.37 5.05
C THR A 1 2.71 -5.54 5.17
N ASN A 2 2.18 -6.74 5.25
CA ASN A 2 2.89 -8.00 5.50
C ASN A 2 3.43 -8.58 4.19
N GLY A 3 4.09 -7.74 3.40
CA GLY A 3 4.47 -8.10 2.06
C GLY A 3 5.62 -9.07 2.00
N SER A 4 6.01 -9.31 0.81
CA SER A 4 7.11 -10.14 0.36
C SER A 4 8.24 -9.23 -0.10
N GLY A 5 9.40 -9.78 -0.11
CA GLY A 5 10.60 -9.13 -0.56
C GLY A 5 11.33 -9.97 -1.60
N ILE A 6 12.62 -9.81 -1.63
CA ILE A 6 13.53 -10.43 -2.60
C ILE A 6 13.45 -11.96 -2.66
N GLU A 7 12.91 -12.60 -1.63
CA GLU A 7 12.77 -14.07 -1.55
C GLU A 7 11.65 -14.64 -2.46
N GLN A 8 10.85 -13.80 -3.09
CA GLN A 8 9.78 -14.25 -3.98
C GLN A 8 10.15 -14.04 -5.45
N ASP A 9 9.94 -15.06 -6.27
CA ASP A 9 10.29 -15.07 -7.69
C ASP A 9 9.70 -13.89 -8.48
N GLY A 10 8.49 -13.44 -8.14
CA GLY A 10 7.84 -12.29 -8.78
C GLY A 10 8.58 -10.95 -8.57
N TYR A 11 9.54 -10.89 -7.63
CA TYR A 11 10.32 -9.68 -7.36
C TYR A 11 11.80 -9.83 -7.75
N HIS A 12 12.15 -10.88 -8.49
CA HIS A 12 13.46 -11.01 -9.11
C HIS A 12 13.52 -10.15 -10.38
N GLY A 13 14.54 -9.32 -10.50
CA GLY A 13 14.64 -8.34 -11.57
C GLY A 13 15.23 -8.86 -12.88
N GLU A 14 15.56 -10.16 -13.01
CA GLU A 14 16.29 -10.71 -14.16
C GLU A 14 15.60 -10.40 -15.49
N ASN A 15 14.31 -10.70 -15.59
CA ASN A 15 13.58 -10.52 -16.84
C ASN A 15 13.43 -9.05 -17.20
N ILE A 16 13.04 -8.20 -16.24
CA ILE A 16 12.87 -6.78 -16.50
C ILE A 16 14.20 -6.09 -16.81
N SER A 17 15.31 -6.54 -16.21
CA SER A 17 16.64 -6.03 -16.51
C SER A 17 17.08 -6.41 -17.92
N ARG A 18 16.88 -7.67 -18.32
CA ARG A 18 17.27 -8.14 -19.63
C ARG A 18 16.44 -7.54 -20.77
N GLU A 19 15.12 -7.47 -20.60
CA GLU A 19 14.21 -6.98 -21.65
C GLU A 19 14.11 -5.44 -21.68
N GLY A 20 14.31 -4.80 -20.54
CA GLY A 20 14.17 -3.34 -20.39
C GLY A 20 15.47 -2.57 -20.41
N ASP A 21 16.62 -3.25 -20.48
CA ASP A 21 17.96 -2.63 -20.38
C ASP A 21 18.06 -1.67 -19.19
N ILE A 22 17.66 -2.16 -18.01
CA ILE A 22 17.65 -1.40 -16.76
C ILE A 22 18.41 -2.12 -15.65
N VAL A 23 18.92 -1.36 -14.68
CA VAL A 23 19.37 -1.92 -13.41
C VAL A 23 18.18 -2.04 -12.47
N PHE A 24 17.85 -3.26 -12.07
CA PHE A 24 16.77 -3.52 -11.11
C PHE A 24 17.36 -3.71 -9.72
N CYS A 25 16.80 -2.95 -8.74
CA CYS A 25 17.20 -3.05 -7.34
C CYS A 25 15.98 -3.40 -6.49
N SER A 26 15.94 -4.61 -5.94
CA SER A 26 14.93 -5.03 -4.97
C SER A 26 15.43 -4.80 -3.55
N ILE A 27 14.56 -4.30 -2.68
CA ILE A 27 14.92 -3.93 -1.31
C ILE A 27 14.06 -4.68 -0.29
N ASN A 28 14.65 -4.97 0.87
CA ASN A 28 13.95 -5.45 2.05
C ASN A 28 13.90 -4.33 3.09
N HIS A 29 12.72 -3.90 3.47
CA HIS A 29 12.50 -2.93 4.53
C HIS A 29 11.66 -3.55 5.64
N ARG A 30 11.75 -3.06 6.85
CA ARG A 30 10.95 -3.56 7.98
C ARG A 30 9.46 -3.42 7.70
N LEU A 31 8.70 -4.46 8.02
CA LEU A 31 7.27 -4.61 7.75
C LEU A 31 6.46 -4.77 9.02
N GLY A 32 5.14 -4.59 8.91
CA GLY A 32 4.20 -4.83 10.01
C GLY A 32 4.58 -4.08 11.29
N PRO A 33 4.35 -4.68 12.47
CA PRO A 33 4.68 -4.04 13.74
C PRO A 33 6.16 -3.68 13.89
N ILE A 34 7.07 -4.46 13.31
CA ILE A 34 8.53 -4.21 13.40
C ILE A 34 8.92 -2.92 12.67
N GLY A 35 8.19 -2.58 11.60
CA GLY A 35 8.45 -1.39 10.80
C GLY A 35 7.61 -0.16 11.15
N PHE A 36 6.48 -0.36 11.88
CA PHE A 36 5.45 0.66 11.99
C PHE A 36 4.73 0.72 13.35
N SER A 37 5.34 0.24 14.43
CA SER A 37 4.81 0.47 15.77
C SER A 37 5.16 1.87 16.25
N ASP A 38 4.15 2.75 16.36
CA ASP A 38 4.35 4.11 16.84
C ASP A 38 4.43 4.14 18.37
N LEU A 39 5.65 4.10 18.88
CA LEU A 39 5.98 4.17 20.30
C LEU A 39 6.32 5.61 20.74
N SER A 40 6.20 6.59 19.87
CA SER A 40 6.57 7.98 20.17
C SER A 40 5.76 8.58 21.33
N GLY A 41 4.52 8.12 21.53
CA GLY A 41 3.67 8.56 22.64
C GLY A 41 4.15 8.09 24.02
N VAL A 42 4.89 6.98 24.10
CA VAL A 42 5.39 6.41 25.35
C VAL A 42 6.90 6.47 25.50
N GLY A 43 7.63 6.60 24.39
CA GLY A 43 9.11 6.59 24.38
C GLY A 43 9.76 7.96 24.13
N GLY A 44 8.94 9.00 23.92
CA GLY A 44 9.41 10.37 23.70
C GLY A 44 10.37 10.49 22.52
N GLU A 45 11.36 11.37 22.63
CA GLU A 45 12.28 11.73 21.55
C GLU A 45 13.07 10.53 20.99
N ALA A 46 13.49 9.59 21.84
CA ALA A 46 14.23 8.40 21.42
C ALA A 46 13.43 7.48 20.47
N TYR A 47 12.10 7.54 20.52
CA TYR A 47 11.20 6.71 19.71
C TYR A 47 10.34 7.52 18.73
N LYS A 48 10.69 8.78 18.50
CA LYS A 48 9.91 9.70 17.64
C LYS A 48 9.65 9.19 16.23
N ASP A 49 10.57 8.39 15.69
CA ASP A 49 10.49 7.84 14.32
C ASP A 49 9.94 6.42 14.27
N SER A 50 9.62 5.81 15.41
CA SER A 50 9.26 4.39 15.52
C SER A 50 8.06 3.98 14.66
N GLY A 51 7.09 4.88 14.45
CA GLY A 51 5.95 4.65 13.58
C GLY A 51 6.28 4.61 12.08
N ASN A 52 7.49 5.05 11.68
CA ASN A 52 7.87 5.19 10.28
C ASN A 52 9.22 4.54 9.93
N VAL A 53 9.80 3.71 10.80
CA VAL A 53 11.11 3.12 10.52
C VAL A 53 11.15 2.29 9.25
N GLY A 54 10.04 1.61 8.87
CA GLY A 54 9.95 0.92 7.59
C GLY A 54 10.01 1.85 6.38
N MET A 55 9.51 3.09 6.49
CA MET A 55 9.66 4.09 5.43
C MET A 55 11.06 4.69 5.40
N LEU A 56 11.67 4.86 6.56
CA LEU A 56 13.06 5.33 6.67
C LEU A 56 14.06 4.29 6.13
N ASP A 57 13.76 3.00 6.24
CA ASP A 57 14.52 1.94 5.57
C ASP A 57 14.51 2.12 4.04
N ILE A 58 13.34 2.47 3.46
CA ILE A 58 13.22 2.74 2.02
C ILE A 58 14.05 3.97 1.64
N ILE A 59 13.99 5.05 2.44
CA ILE A 59 14.81 6.24 2.21
C ILE A 59 16.30 5.91 2.29
N ALA A 60 16.71 5.08 3.25
CA ALA A 60 18.11 4.64 3.36
C ALA A 60 18.54 3.82 2.13
N ALA A 61 17.69 2.93 1.64
CA ALA A 61 17.94 2.18 0.42
C ALA A 61 18.05 3.10 -0.82
N LEU A 62 17.16 4.10 -0.93
CA LEU A 62 17.22 5.08 -2.02
C LEU A 62 18.51 5.93 -1.99
N ARG A 63 19.00 6.30 -0.80
CA ARG A 63 20.30 6.96 -0.65
C ARG A 63 21.43 6.06 -1.09
N TRP A 64 21.39 4.79 -0.68
CA TRP A 64 22.38 3.81 -1.13
C TRP A 64 22.39 3.67 -2.67
N VAL A 65 21.21 3.59 -3.29
CA VAL A 65 21.08 3.59 -4.77
C VAL A 65 21.70 4.84 -5.37
N HIS A 66 21.35 6.01 -4.86
CA HIS A 66 21.92 7.29 -5.31
C HIS A 66 23.45 7.29 -5.28
N ASP A 67 24.04 6.79 -4.20
CA ASP A 67 25.47 6.87 -3.96
C ASP A 67 26.28 5.76 -4.69
N ASN A 68 25.63 4.63 -5.05
CA ASN A 68 26.35 3.44 -5.50
C ASN A 68 25.91 2.90 -6.87
N ILE A 69 24.71 3.23 -7.37
CA ILE A 69 24.14 2.51 -8.52
C ILE A 69 24.94 2.70 -9.82
N ALA A 70 25.72 3.78 -9.92
CA ALA A 70 26.62 4.01 -11.05
C ALA A 70 27.68 2.90 -11.19
N ASN A 71 28.11 2.28 -10.08
CA ASN A 71 29.04 1.15 -10.10
C ASN A 71 28.44 -0.13 -10.70
N PHE A 72 27.12 -0.17 -10.84
CA PHE A 72 26.36 -1.28 -11.43
C PHE A 72 25.83 -0.92 -12.83
N GLY A 73 26.27 0.19 -13.41
CA GLY A 73 25.83 0.67 -14.72
C GLY A 73 24.52 1.45 -14.70
N GLY A 74 23.96 1.75 -13.52
CA GLY A 74 22.74 2.55 -13.36
C GLY A 74 23.02 4.06 -13.33
N ASP A 75 21.97 4.85 -13.56
CA ASP A 75 22.00 6.30 -13.49
C ASP A 75 21.29 6.79 -12.21
N PRO A 76 22.00 7.35 -11.23
CA PRO A 76 21.39 7.89 -10.02
C PRO A 76 20.44 9.07 -10.27
N GLY A 77 20.56 9.74 -11.43
CA GLY A 77 19.65 10.80 -11.90
C GLY A 77 18.39 10.26 -12.60
N ASN A 78 18.21 8.94 -12.72
CA ASN A 78 17.11 8.30 -13.43
C ASN A 78 16.49 7.14 -12.63
N VAL A 79 16.15 7.36 -11.38
CA VAL A 79 15.60 6.34 -10.48
C VAL A 79 14.08 6.33 -10.54
N THR A 80 13.50 5.19 -10.90
CA THR A 80 12.05 4.93 -10.82
C THR A 80 11.77 4.01 -9.64
N VAL A 81 10.93 4.47 -8.71
CA VAL A 81 10.45 3.63 -7.60
C VAL A 81 9.14 2.96 -8.02
N MET A 82 9.05 1.64 -7.82
CA MET A 82 7.85 0.85 -8.16
C MET A 82 7.44 -0.03 -7.00
N GLY A 83 6.13 -0.24 -6.84
CA GLY A 83 5.61 -1.14 -5.82
C GLY A 83 4.18 -1.56 -6.07
N GLN A 84 3.84 -2.77 -5.64
CA GLN A 84 2.53 -3.36 -5.79
C GLN A 84 1.80 -3.47 -4.44
N SER A 85 0.48 -3.28 -4.43
CA SER A 85 -0.36 -3.40 -3.23
C SER A 85 0.12 -2.49 -2.09
N GLY A 86 0.51 -3.05 -0.97
CA GLY A 86 1.16 -2.30 0.11
C GLY A 86 2.45 -1.60 -0.31
N GLY A 87 3.18 -2.16 -1.29
CA GLY A 87 4.32 -1.50 -1.93
C GLY A 87 3.90 -0.28 -2.74
N GLY A 88 2.81 -0.37 -3.51
CA GLY A 88 2.23 0.77 -4.23
C GLY A 88 1.81 1.91 -3.28
N SER A 89 1.23 1.56 -2.12
CA SER A 89 0.93 2.53 -1.07
C SER A 89 2.18 3.20 -0.50
N LYS A 90 3.27 2.43 -0.31
CA LYS A 90 4.56 2.99 0.12
C LYS A 90 5.22 3.86 -0.94
N VAL A 91 5.07 3.51 -2.23
CA VAL A 91 5.52 4.37 -3.35
C VAL A 91 4.79 5.72 -3.31
N CYS A 92 3.46 5.73 -3.13
CA CYS A 92 2.71 6.98 -2.95
C CYS A 92 3.24 7.77 -1.75
N THR A 93 3.55 7.10 -0.65
CA THR A 93 4.08 7.74 0.56
C THR A 93 5.48 8.30 0.33
N VAL A 94 6.39 7.52 -0.29
CA VAL A 94 7.76 7.99 -0.65
C VAL A 94 7.69 9.25 -1.52
N ALA A 95 6.79 9.28 -2.51
CA ALA A 95 6.58 10.44 -3.37
C ALA A 95 5.96 11.65 -2.63
N ALA A 96 5.54 11.48 -1.37
CA ALA A 96 5.06 12.55 -0.49
C ALA A 96 6.08 12.92 0.61
N MET A 97 7.18 12.15 0.79
CA MET A 97 8.17 12.39 1.82
C MET A 97 9.23 13.40 1.37
N PRO A 98 9.49 14.47 2.13
CA PRO A 98 10.57 15.43 1.83
C PRO A 98 11.94 14.76 1.67
N ALA A 99 12.23 13.73 2.49
CA ALA A 99 13.49 13.01 2.46
C ALA A 99 13.77 12.23 1.16
N ALA A 100 12.76 12.04 0.30
CA ALA A 100 12.91 11.39 -1.01
C ALA A 100 13.23 12.38 -2.15
N LYS A 101 13.24 13.70 -1.87
CA LYS A 101 13.54 14.74 -2.85
C LYS A 101 14.93 14.57 -3.43
N GLY A 102 15.05 14.48 -4.74
CA GLY A 102 16.32 14.23 -5.44
C GLY A 102 16.78 12.77 -5.46
N LEU A 103 16.11 11.87 -4.73
CA LEU A 103 16.43 10.43 -4.73
C LEU A 103 15.56 9.61 -5.70
N ILE A 104 14.40 10.14 -6.09
CA ILE A 104 13.50 9.52 -7.04
C ILE A 104 13.18 10.49 -8.18
N HIS A 105 12.97 9.96 -9.38
CA HIS A 105 12.72 10.73 -10.60
C HIS A 105 11.39 10.33 -11.26
N ARG A 106 10.87 9.14 -10.98
CA ARG A 106 9.54 8.65 -11.38
C ARG A 106 9.01 7.70 -10.32
N ALA A 107 7.69 7.51 -10.32
CA ALA A 107 7.06 6.57 -9.41
C ALA A 107 5.93 5.78 -10.09
N VAL A 108 5.81 4.49 -9.75
CA VAL A 108 4.80 3.57 -10.29
C VAL A 108 4.10 2.86 -9.13
N ALA A 109 2.83 3.19 -8.91
CA ALA A 109 2.00 2.59 -7.87
C ALA A 109 1.02 1.59 -8.50
N LEU A 110 1.28 0.28 -8.30
CA LEU A 110 0.45 -0.81 -8.80
C LEU A 110 -0.51 -1.27 -7.70
N SER A 111 -1.80 -1.19 -7.93
CA SER A 111 -2.88 -1.72 -7.06
C SER A 111 -2.79 -1.29 -5.58
N GLY A 112 -2.17 -0.14 -5.32
CA GLY A 112 -1.88 0.36 -3.96
C GLY A 112 -2.05 1.87 -3.78
N SER A 113 -2.75 2.54 -4.70
CA SER A 113 -2.93 4.00 -4.66
C SER A 113 -3.49 4.48 -3.33
N THR A 114 -2.84 5.49 -2.74
CA THR A 114 -3.27 6.17 -1.51
C THR A 114 -2.95 7.65 -1.58
N ILE A 115 -3.73 8.43 -0.84
CA ILE A 115 -3.59 9.89 -0.74
C ILE A 115 -3.31 10.37 0.69
N GLY A 116 -2.88 9.49 1.58
CA GLY A 116 -2.58 9.84 2.96
C GLY A 116 -1.98 8.68 3.74
N ALA A 117 -1.47 8.99 4.92
CA ALA A 117 -0.94 8.06 5.91
C ALA A 117 -1.90 7.94 7.11
N SER A 118 -1.57 7.06 8.05
CA SER A 118 -2.37 6.84 9.25
C SER A 118 -2.28 8.04 10.19
N ASP A 119 -3.37 8.30 10.91
CA ASP A 119 -3.42 9.32 11.96
C ASP A 119 -2.49 8.97 13.13
N GLN A 120 -1.64 9.91 13.54
CA GLN A 120 -0.63 9.67 14.56
C GLN A 120 -1.24 9.50 15.96
N GLN A 121 -2.35 10.14 16.27
CA GLN A 121 -2.96 9.99 17.61
C GLN A 121 -3.45 8.54 17.79
N MET A 122 -4.02 7.96 16.74
CA MET A 122 -4.47 6.57 16.75
C MET A 122 -3.30 5.59 16.82
N THR A 123 -2.24 5.82 16.06
CA THR A 123 -1.08 4.90 16.07
C THR A 123 -0.31 4.93 17.38
N ARG A 124 -0.19 6.09 18.02
CA ARG A 124 0.34 6.24 19.38
C ARG A 124 -0.48 5.47 20.41
N LYS A 125 -1.82 5.50 20.26
CA LYS A 125 -2.71 4.72 21.13
C LYS A 125 -2.40 3.22 21.02
N VAL A 126 -2.26 2.70 19.81
CA VAL A 126 -1.84 1.30 19.60
C VAL A 126 -0.48 1.04 20.27
N GLY A 127 0.48 1.96 20.19
CA GLY A 127 1.77 1.87 20.88
C GLY A 127 1.64 1.72 22.40
N GLU A 128 0.71 2.46 23.04
CA GLU A 128 0.40 2.31 24.46
C GLU A 128 -0.12 0.90 24.78
N TYR A 129 -0.99 0.34 23.93
CA TYR A 129 -1.52 -1.01 24.09
C TYR A 129 -0.44 -2.08 23.89
N ILE A 130 0.50 -1.89 22.93
CA ILE A 130 1.64 -2.78 22.75
C ILE A 130 2.46 -2.89 24.02
N LEU A 131 2.78 -1.75 24.66
CA LEU A 131 3.54 -1.73 25.89
C LEU A 131 2.80 -2.46 27.04
N ARG A 132 1.50 -2.24 27.14
CA ARG A 132 0.61 -2.89 28.11
C ARG A 132 0.54 -4.41 27.90
N GLU A 133 0.34 -4.86 26.66
CA GLU A 133 0.29 -6.28 26.31
C GLU A 133 1.62 -7.01 26.51
N ALA A 134 2.73 -6.28 26.38
CA ALA A 134 4.05 -6.81 26.71
C ALA A 134 4.33 -6.86 28.23
N GLY A 135 3.42 -6.36 29.07
CA GLY A 135 3.63 -6.29 30.52
C GLY A 135 4.74 -5.31 30.93
N LEU A 136 5.01 -4.30 30.12
CA LEU A 136 6.10 -3.35 30.32
C LEU A 136 5.58 -1.96 30.69
N THR A 137 6.42 -1.19 31.38
CA THR A 137 6.21 0.24 31.63
C THR A 137 7.02 1.10 30.65
N ALA A 138 6.71 2.39 30.56
CA ALA A 138 7.46 3.31 29.71
C ALA A 138 8.96 3.35 30.01
N SER A 139 9.35 3.18 31.27
CA SER A 139 10.77 3.10 31.69
C SER A 139 11.48 1.80 31.28
N GLN A 140 10.73 0.82 30.76
CA GLN A 140 11.22 -0.50 30.33
C GLN A 140 11.08 -0.69 28.81
N LEU A 141 10.79 0.36 28.07
CA LEU A 141 10.48 0.31 26.65
C LEU A 141 11.59 -0.34 25.81
N ASP A 142 12.86 -0.18 26.22
CA ASP A 142 14.01 -0.83 25.59
C ASP A 142 13.93 -2.36 25.61
N LYS A 143 13.20 -2.94 26.56
CA LYS A 143 13.01 -4.40 26.64
C LYS A 143 12.19 -4.95 25.47
N LEU A 144 11.33 -4.14 24.82
CA LEU A 144 10.63 -4.56 23.61
C LEU A 144 11.59 -5.00 22.50
N GLN A 145 12.76 -4.38 22.40
CA GLN A 145 13.76 -4.71 21.38
C GLN A 145 14.43 -6.08 21.62
N ARG A 146 14.26 -6.67 22.79
CA ARG A 146 14.81 -7.98 23.18
C ARG A 146 13.79 -9.11 23.03
N ILE A 147 12.54 -8.79 22.79
CA ILE A 147 11.49 -9.79 22.56
C ILE A 147 11.72 -10.43 21.19
N PRO A 148 11.69 -11.77 21.08
CA PRO A 148 11.77 -12.45 19.79
C PRO A 148 10.71 -11.92 18.83
N TRP A 149 11.07 -11.73 17.57
CA TRP A 149 10.19 -11.04 16.62
C TRP A 149 8.81 -11.69 16.44
N ARG A 150 8.70 -13.01 16.51
CA ARG A 150 7.42 -13.73 16.44
C ARG A 150 6.52 -13.41 17.62
N GLU A 151 7.09 -13.46 18.82
CA GLU A 151 6.38 -13.08 20.05
C GLU A 151 5.93 -11.61 20.02
N TYR A 152 6.78 -10.73 19.48
CA TYR A 152 6.42 -9.32 19.31
C TYR A 152 5.25 -9.13 18.32
N LEU A 153 5.17 -9.91 17.23
CA LEU A 153 4.02 -9.89 16.33
C LEU A 153 2.72 -10.27 17.07
N ASP A 154 2.75 -11.34 17.87
CA ASP A 154 1.59 -11.79 18.63
C ASP A 154 1.13 -10.75 19.67
N ILE A 155 2.08 -10.09 20.35
CA ILE A 155 1.80 -8.97 21.26
C ILE A 155 1.13 -7.82 20.52
N ALA A 156 1.69 -7.43 19.39
CA ALA A 156 1.19 -6.32 18.59
C ALA A 156 -0.22 -6.60 18.05
N ASP A 157 -0.50 -7.81 17.59
CA ASP A 157 -1.82 -8.20 17.10
C ASP A 157 -2.86 -8.17 18.21
N ARG A 158 -2.54 -8.68 19.42
CA ARG A 158 -3.43 -8.57 20.58
C ARG A 158 -3.66 -7.13 21.00
N ALA A 159 -2.60 -6.32 21.03
CA ALA A 159 -2.68 -4.91 21.36
C ALA A 159 -3.62 -4.14 20.40
N CYS A 160 -3.50 -4.40 19.10
CA CYS A 160 -4.37 -3.81 18.10
C CYS A 160 -5.82 -4.20 18.31
N LYS A 161 -6.08 -5.49 18.47
CA LYS A 161 -7.43 -5.99 18.66
C LYS A 161 -8.09 -5.33 19.88
N LYS A 162 -7.41 -5.30 21.03
CA LYS A 162 -7.92 -4.65 22.23
C LYS A 162 -8.12 -3.15 22.06
N CYS A 163 -7.16 -2.46 21.44
CA CYS A 163 -7.29 -1.04 21.17
C CYS A 163 -8.54 -0.73 20.34
N TRP A 164 -8.85 -1.56 19.36
CA TRP A 164 -10.03 -1.35 18.53
C TRP A 164 -11.34 -1.67 19.23
N GLU A 165 -11.35 -2.75 20.01
CA GLU A 165 -12.51 -3.12 20.85
C GLU A 165 -12.83 -1.98 21.82
N ASP A 166 -11.84 -1.47 22.55
CA ASP A 166 -12.00 -0.40 23.54
C ASP A 166 -12.41 0.95 22.90
N GLN A 167 -11.95 1.24 21.68
CA GLN A 167 -12.26 2.48 20.96
C GLN A 167 -13.50 2.36 20.05
N GLY A 168 -14.10 1.18 19.93
CA GLY A 168 -15.23 0.95 19.02
C GLY A 168 -14.88 1.11 17.55
N ILE A 169 -13.62 0.89 17.16
CA ILE A 169 -13.11 1.11 15.81
C ILE A 169 -12.85 -0.23 15.13
N SER A 170 -13.36 -0.40 13.90
CA SER A 170 -12.96 -1.50 13.03
C SER A 170 -11.84 -1.07 12.12
N MET A 171 -10.60 -1.48 12.38
CA MET A 171 -9.46 -1.13 11.55
C MET A 171 -8.97 -2.29 10.69
N ARG A 172 -8.88 -2.03 9.38
CA ARG A 172 -8.31 -2.98 8.42
C ARG A 172 -6.80 -2.81 8.23
N ARG A 173 -6.21 -1.70 8.68
CA ARG A 173 -4.78 -1.38 8.51
C ARG A 173 -4.24 -0.78 9.80
N THR A 174 -3.37 -1.50 10.47
CA THR A 174 -2.83 -1.09 11.76
C THR A 174 -1.39 -0.63 11.67
N PHE A 175 -0.56 -1.38 10.98
CA PHE A 175 0.87 -1.11 10.88
C PHE A 175 1.23 -0.68 9.46
N GLY A 176 1.35 0.60 9.26
CA GLY A 176 1.69 1.26 8.00
C GLY A 176 2.17 2.68 8.24
N PRO A 177 2.50 3.42 7.18
CA PRO A 177 3.01 4.79 7.29
C PRO A 177 2.11 5.69 8.13
N VAL A 178 2.73 6.52 8.97
CA VAL A 178 2.08 7.43 9.93
C VAL A 178 2.38 8.88 9.56
N ALA A 179 1.34 9.72 9.49
CA ALA A 179 1.48 11.16 9.29
C ALA A 179 1.99 11.80 10.61
N ASP A 180 3.30 11.97 10.70
CA ASP A 180 4.01 12.51 11.88
C ASP A 180 4.50 13.96 11.69
N ASP A 181 4.13 14.61 10.58
CA ASP A 181 4.52 15.96 10.16
C ASP A 181 6.05 16.21 10.08
N ARG A 182 6.84 15.20 10.33
CA ARG A 182 8.30 15.26 10.25
C ARG A 182 8.83 14.44 9.08
N ASN A 183 8.49 13.15 9.05
CA ASN A 183 8.88 12.23 7.98
C ASN A 183 7.84 12.18 6.87
N ILE A 184 6.57 12.19 7.27
CA ILE A 184 5.41 12.11 6.37
C ILE A 184 4.44 13.23 6.73
N PRO A 185 4.26 14.22 5.85
CA PRO A 185 3.34 15.32 6.07
C PRO A 185 1.90 14.84 6.27
N ALA A 186 1.16 15.52 7.16
CA ALA A 186 -0.26 15.27 7.35
C ALA A 186 -1.09 15.78 6.16
N GLY A 187 -2.34 15.29 6.08
CA GLY A 187 -3.29 15.71 5.07
C GLY A 187 -3.23 14.88 3.78
N VAL A 188 -3.76 15.47 2.71
CA VAL A 188 -3.83 14.83 1.41
C VAL A 188 -2.48 14.93 0.71
N PHE A 189 -1.89 13.80 0.34
CA PHE A 189 -0.61 13.74 -0.36
C PHE A 189 -0.61 14.62 -1.62
N TYR A 190 0.53 15.21 -1.92
CA TYR A 190 0.79 16.06 -3.08
C TYR A 190 0.03 17.39 -3.08
N SER A 191 -0.60 17.78 -1.99
CA SER A 191 -1.39 19.02 -1.93
C SER A 191 -1.13 19.79 -0.62
N GLY A 192 -1.30 21.12 -0.69
CA GLY A 192 -1.10 22.01 0.45
C GLY A 192 0.36 22.36 0.74
N GLU A 193 0.57 23.24 1.69
CA GLU A 193 1.90 23.76 2.07
C GLU A 193 2.80 22.68 2.66
N SER A 194 2.26 21.74 3.40
CA SER A 194 3.00 20.64 4.01
C SER A 194 3.68 19.71 3.00
N HIS A 195 3.30 19.78 1.72
CA HIS A 195 3.88 18.98 0.63
C HIS A 195 4.78 19.76 -0.33
N LEU A 196 5.13 21.02 -0.03
CA LEU A 196 6.00 21.84 -0.90
C LEU A 196 7.41 21.26 -1.06
N GLU A 197 7.92 20.57 -0.03
CA GLU A 197 9.22 19.92 -0.05
C GLU A 197 9.19 18.47 -0.59
N SER A 198 8.01 17.94 -0.90
CA SER A 198 7.87 16.58 -1.46
C SER A 198 8.41 16.49 -2.89
N PRO A 199 8.82 15.29 -3.35
CA PRO A 199 9.24 15.10 -4.73
C PRO A 199 8.15 15.47 -5.74
N VAL A 200 8.51 16.28 -6.73
CA VAL A 200 7.64 16.67 -7.83
C VAL A 200 8.05 15.87 -9.07
N VAL A 201 7.55 14.65 -9.16
CA VAL A 201 7.94 13.66 -10.18
C VAL A 201 6.72 13.10 -10.92
N PRO A 202 6.87 12.67 -12.20
CA PRO A 202 5.83 11.95 -12.92
C PRO A 202 5.44 10.65 -12.22
N MET A 203 4.15 10.27 -12.26
CA MET A 203 3.65 9.06 -11.65
C MET A 203 2.69 8.27 -12.54
N ILE A 204 2.76 6.94 -12.44
CA ILE A 204 1.77 6.02 -12.96
C ILE A 204 1.00 5.43 -11.78
N PHE A 205 -0.33 5.48 -11.86
CA PHE A 205 -1.23 4.79 -10.94
C PHE A 205 -1.95 3.69 -11.72
N CYS A 206 -1.77 2.45 -11.31
CA CYS A 206 -2.37 1.28 -11.96
C CYS A 206 -3.26 0.51 -10.97
N THR A 207 -4.27 -0.17 -11.50
CA THR A 207 -5.04 -1.20 -10.79
C THR A 207 -5.45 -2.28 -11.80
N THR A 208 -5.66 -3.50 -11.34
CA THR A 208 -6.17 -4.56 -12.19
C THR A 208 -7.70 -4.46 -12.35
N PHE A 209 -8.24 -5.04 -13.42
CA PHE A 209 -9.69 -5.03 -13.66
C PHE A 209 -10.47 -5.79 -12.59
N HIS A 210 -9.89 -6.86 -12.03
CA HIS A 210 -10.56 -7.81 -11.15
C HIS A 210 -9.79 -8.03 -9.84
N GLU A 211 -9.36 -6.93 -9.19
CA GLU A 211 -8.49 -6.93 -8.00
C GLU A 211 -8.84 -8.02 -6.98
N TRP A 212 -10.08 -8.05 -6.56
CA TRP A 212 -10.59 -8.96 -5.55
C TRP A 212 -11.63 -9.90 -6.17
N ASN A 213 -11.18 -10.67 -7.16
CA ASN A 213 -12.00 -11.61 -7.89
C ASN A 213 -12.64 -12.66 -6.95
N PRO A 214 -13.99 -12.61 -6.72
CA PRO A 214 -14.64 -13.47 -5.73
C PRO A 214 -14.59 -14.96 -6.07
N ASN A 215 -14.59 -15.30 -7.36
CA ASN A 215 -14.57 -16.66 -7.86
C ASN A 215 -13.16 -17.28 -7.89
N ARG A 216 -12.15 -16.55 -7.47
CA ARG A 216 -10.77 -17.09 -7.36
C ARG A 216 -10.72 -18.28 -6.40
N ALA A 217 -11.37 -18.15 -5.24
CA ALA A 217 -11.44 -19.20 -4.22
C ALA A 217 -12.64 -20.14 -4.38
N ASP A 218 -13.74 -19.65 -4.98
CA ASP A 218 -15.00 -20.38 -5.12
C ASP A 218 -15.46 -20.41 -6.58
N ALA A 219 -15.24 -21.52 -7.25
CA ALA A 219 -15.60 -21.73 -8.66
C ALA A 219 -17.13 -21.71 -8.91
N THR A 220 -17.95 -21.93 -7.89
CA THR A 220 -19.41 -21.94 -8.05
C THR A 220 -19.95 -20.54 -8.39
N LEU A 221 -19.22 -19.50 -7.99
CA LEU A 221 -19.56 -18.11 -8.28
C LEU A 221 -19.48 -17.73 -9.77
N GLU A 222 -18.89 -18.57 -10.63
CA GLU A 222 -18.95 -18.38 -12.08
C GLU A 222 -20.40 -18.39 -12.62
N LYS A 223 -21.32 -19.02 -11.89
CA LYS A 223 -22.73 -19.12 -12.25
C LYS A 223 -23.63 -18.11 -11.53
N ILE A 224 -23.02 -17.15 -10.79
CA ILE A 224 -23.81 -16.14 -10.07
C ILE A 224 -24.61 -15.29 -11.06
N THR A 225 -25.87 -15.01 -10.72
CA THR A 225 -26.72 -14.12 -11.50
C THR A 225 -26.47 -12.67 -11.16
N GLN A 226 -26.95 -11.74 -11.99
CA GLN A 226 -26.84 -10.31 -11.70
C GLN A 226 -27.57 -9.95 -10.40
N ASP A 227 -28.74 -10.53 -10.12
CA ASP A 227 -29.46 -10.33 -8.86
C ASP A 227 -28.68 -10.89 -7.67
N GLY A 228 -27.99 -12.02 -7.85
CA GLY A 228 -27.07 -12.56 -6.84
C GLY A 228 -25.92 -11.62 -6.52
N VAL A 229 -25.37 -10.92 -7.51
CA VAL A 229 -24.35 -9.88 -7.30
C VAL A 229 -24.91 -8.68 -6.55
N VAL A 230 -26.12 -8.22 -6.90
CA VAL A 230 -26.81 -7.13 -6.18
C VAL A 230 -26.94 -7.48 -4.71
N GLU A 231 -27.40 -8.69 -4.39
CA GLU A 231 -27.57 -9.15 -3.01
C GLU A 231 -26.23 -9.16 -2.24
N LYS A 232 -25.15 -9.65 -2.87
CA LYS A 232 -23.80 -9.63 -2.27
C LYS A 232 -23.28 -8.22 -1.99
N LEU A 233 -23.67 -7.25 -2.79
CA LEU A 233 -23.22 -5.86 -2.65
C LEU A 233 -24.09 -5.01 -1.72
N ARG A 234 -25.28 -5.49 -1.32
CA ARG A 234 -26.18 -4.76 -0.40
C ARG A 234 -25.54 -4.42 0.93
N SER A 235 -24.72 -5.30 1.48
CA SER A 235 -24.02 -5.05 2.75
C SER A 235 -23.06 -3.86 2.69
N GLN A 236 -22.53 -3.55 1.50
CA GLN A 236 -21.55 -2.47 1.30
C GLN A 236 -22.20 -1.19 0.75
N TYR A 237 -23.19 -1.31 -0.14
CA TYR A 237 -23.75 -0.19 -0.90
C TYR A 237 -25.22 0.07 -0.61
N GLY A 238 -25.87 -0.74 0.25
CA GLY A 238 -27.28 -0.59 0.59
C GLY A 238 -28.17 -0.59 -0.66
N ASP A 239 -29.13 0.33 -0.71
CA ASP A 239 -30.09 0.48 -1.81
C ASP A 239 -29.43 0.89 -3.14
N LYS A 240 -28.18 1.37 -3.11
CA LYS A 240 -27.44 1.73 -4.33
C LYS A 240 -26.87 0.53 -5.08
N ALA A 241 -26.84 -0.67 -4.46
CA ALA A 241 -26.23 -1.87 -5.06
C ALA A 241 -26.80 -2.17 -6.46
N GLU A 242 -28.11 -2.13 -6.61
CA GLU A 242 -28.78 -2.43 -7.89
C GLU A 242 -28.42 -1.42 -8.98
N SER A 243 -28.46 -0.13 -8.67
CA SER A 243 -28.11 0.93 -9.63
C SER A 243 -26.65 0.86 -10.05
N ILE A 244 -25.74 0.52 -9.14
CA ILE A 244 -24.31 0.33 -9.42
C ILE A 244 -24.12 -0.87 -10.38
N VAL A 245 -24.72 -2.02 -10.08
CA VAL A 245 -24.59 -3.21 -10.93
C VAL A 245 -25.15 -2.94 -12.33
N LYS A 246 -26.32 -2.30 -12.44
CA LYS A 246 -26.93 -1.91 -13.74
C LYS A 246 -26.02 -0.95 -14.53
N ALA A 247 -25.40 0.02 -13.86
CA ALA A 247 -24.49 0.95 -14.51
C ALA A 247 -23.24 0.25 -15.08
N PHE A 248 -22.68 -0.69 -14.30
CA PHE A 248 -21.53 -1.48 -14.77
C PHE A 248 -21.93 -2.42 -15.91
N ALA A 249 -23.07 -3.11 -15.82
CA ALA A 249 -23.56 -3.98 -16.89
C ALA A 249 -23.80 -3.20 -18.19
N LYS A 250 -24.32 -1.98 -18.11
CA LYS A 250 -24.48 -1.09 -19.27
C LYS A 250 -23.15 -0.68 -19.87
N SER A 251 -22.15 -0.40 -19.05
CA SER A 251 -20.82 0.07 -19.50
C SER A 251 -19.94 -1.08 -20.01
N PHE A 252 -20.20 -2.31 -19.57
CA PHE A 252 -19.42 -3.51 -19.89
C PHE A 252 -20.35 -4.68 -20.25
N PRO A 253 -21.07 -4.59 -21.39
CA PRO A 253 -22.12 -5.55 -21.75
C PRO A 253 -21.61 -6.98 -22.00
N ASP A 254 -20.33 -7.13 -22.33
CA ASP A 254 -19.71 -8.43 -22.62
C ASP A 254 -19.17 -9.12 -21.35
N LYS A 255 -19.32 -8.50 -20.18
CA LYS A 255 -18.82 -9.05 -18.92
C LYS A 255 -19.86 -9.88 -18.19
N THR A 256 -19.43 -11.02 -17.65
CA THR A 256 -20.28 -11.86 -16.79
C THR A 256 -20.60 -11.18 -15.46
N PRO A 257 -21.67 -11.56 -14.77
CA PRO A 257 -22.03 -10.96 -13.48
C PRO A 257 -20.90 -11.04 -12.43
N VAL A 258 -20.13 -12.13 -12.38
CA VAL A 258 -19.01 -12.26 -11.46
C VAL A 258 -17.84 -11.32 -11.82
N GLU A 259 -17.61 -11.06 -13.10
CA GLU A 259 -16.61 -10.06 -13.53
C GLU A 259 -17.06 -8.64 -13.15
N LEU A 260 -18.34 -8.31 -13.36
CA LEU A 260 -18.90 -7.03 -12.93
C LEU A 260 -18.74 -6.84 -11.41
N TRP A 261 -19.00 -7.88 -10.63
CA TRP A 261 -18.79 -7.84 -9.18
C TRP A 261 -17.32 -7.57 -8.82
N ALA A 262 -16.38 -8.30 -9.42
CA ALA A 262 -14.94 -8.06 -9.23
C ALA A 262 -14.52 -6.63 -9.63
N MET A 263 -15.07 -6.11 -10.74
CA MET A 263 -14.80 -4.76 -11.23
C MET A 263 -15.35 -3.67 -10.30
N ILE A 264 -16.53 -3.90 -9.69
CA ILE A 264 -17.12 -2.98 -8.70
C ILE A 264 -16.26 -2.93 -7.43
N LEU A 265 -15.70 -4.06 -7.00
CA LEU A 265 -14.81 -4.16 -5.84
C LEU A 265 -13.38 -3.64 -6.12
N SER A 266 -13.06 -3.30 -7.35
CA SER A 266 -11.72 -2.83 -7.71
C SER A 266 -11.37 -1.47 -7.10
N SER A 267 -10.06 -1.15 -7.03
CA SER A 267 -9.55 0.09 -6.42
C SER A 267 -9.60 1.30 -7.37
N ARG A 268 -10.41 1.31 -8.40
CA ARG A 268 -10.47 2.37 -9.43
C ARG A 268 -10.66 3.77 -8.87
N GLN A 269 -11.58 3.94 -7.92
CA GLN A 269 -11.83 5.24 -7.31
C GLN A 269 -10.56 5.78 -6.64
N ARG A 270 -9.83 4.96 -5.90
CA ARG A 270 -8.58 5.36 -5.24
C ARG A 270 -7.49 5.74 -6.23
N VAL A 271 -7.43 5.05 -7.37
CA VAL A 271 -6.50 5.40 -8.46
C VAL A 271 -6.80 6.78 -9.01
N VAL A 272 -8.08 7.07 -9.30
CA VAL A 272 -8.52 8.38 -9.82
C VAL A 272 -8.28 9.49 -8.79
N GLU A 273 -8.59 9.25 -7.51
CA GLU A 273 -8.36 10.21 -6.42
C GLU A 273 -6.86 10.53 -6.27
N ALA A 274 -6.00 9.51 -6.29
CA ALA A 274 -4.55 9.70 -6.19
C ALA A 274 -3.98 10.42 -7.41
N ALA A 275 -4.43 10.07 -8.61
CA ALA A 275 -4.03 10.73 -9.84
C ALA A 275 -4.45 12.22 -9.84
N ASN A 276 -5.68 12.52 -9.44
CA ASN A 276 -6.17 13.91 -9.33
C ASN A 276 -5.41 14.72 -8.29
N ALA A 277 -5.03 14.10 -7.15
CA ALA A 277 -4.21 14.77 -6.14
C ALA A 277 -2.82 15.07 -6.70
N LYS A 278 -2.17 14.09 -7.35
CA LYS A 278 -0.83 14.23 -7.91
C LYS A 278 -0.77 15.25 -9.07
N LEU A 279 -1.81 15.30 -9.90
CA LEU A 279 -1.88 16.22 -11.05
C LEU A 279 -1.74 17.69 -10.62
N LYS A 280 -2.13 18.03 -9.39
CA LYS A 280 -1.99 19.41 -8.86
C LYS A 280 -0.54 19.87 -8.76
N GLN A 281 0.44 18.97 -8.79
CA GLN A 281 1.86 19.31 -8.82
C GLN A 281 2.38 19.69 -10.22
N GLY A 282 1.54 19.64 -11.26
CA GLY A 282 1.93 20.05 -12.62
C GLY A 282 2.85 19.07 -13.37
N GLN A 283 3.02 17.84 -12.87
CA GLN A 283 3.81 16.81 -13.54
C GLN A 283 2.90 15.82 -14.28
N PRO A 284 3.42 15.12 -15.31
CA PRO A 284 2.66 14.08 -16.00
C PRO A 284 2.17 12.99 -15.03
N VAL A 285 0.88 12.70 -15.11
CA VAL A 285 0.23 11.63 -14.35
C VAL A 285 -0.49 10.71 -15.34
N TYR A 286 -0.22 9.43 -15.22
CA TYR A 286 -0.83 8.40 -16.05
C TYR A 286 -1.66 7.46 -15.20
N VAL A 287 -2.80 7.04 -15.74
CA VAL A 287 -3.68 6.04 -15.11
C VAL A 287 -3.77 4.84 -16.04
N ALA A 288 -3.54 3.66 -15.49
CA ALA A 288 -3.61 2.42 -16.23
C ALA A 288 -4.55 1.41 -15.54
N TRP A 289 -5.24 0.62 -16.36
CA TRP A 289 -5.99 -0.55 -15.92
C TRP A 289 -5.43 -1.79 -16.60
N PHE A 290 -4.90 -2.69 -15.77
CA PHE A 290 -4.36 -3.95 -16.25
C PHE A 290 -5.49 -4.95 -16.48
N GLY A 291 -5.65 -5.41 -17.71
CA GLY A 291 -6.81 -6.22 -18.11
C GLY A 291 -6.46 -7.60 -18.65
N TRP A 292 -5.17 -7.97 -18.75
CA TRP A 292 -4.80 -9.29 -19.23
C TRP A 292 -5.27 -10.39 -18.27
N CYS A 293 -5.94 -11.41 -18.83
CA CYS A 293 -6.45 -12.54 -18.07
C CYS A 293 -5.60 -13.76 -18.38
N PRO A 294 -4.87 -14.33 -17.41
CA PRO A 294 -4.08 -15.53 -17.64
C PRO A 294 -4.99 -16.72 -17.97
N PRO A 295 -4.58 -17.62 -18.89
CA PRO A 295 -5.40 -18.77 -19.31
C PRO A 295 -5.43 -19.89 -18.25
N LEU A 296 -5.40 -19.53 -16.98
CA LEU A 296 -5.42 -20.46 -15.85
C LEU A 296 -6.86 -20.78 -15.43
N PHE A 297 -7.13 -22.04 -15.17
CA PHE A 297 -8.43 -22.52 -14.71
C PHE A 297 -9.59 -22.05 -15.62
N ASN A 298 -9.44 -22.17 -16.95
CA ASN A 298 -10.38 -21.66 -17.95
C ASN A 298 -10.67 -20.15 -17.80
N ASN A 299 -9.63 -19.36 -17.66
CA ASN A 299 -9.67 -17.90 -17.44
C ASN A 299 -10.36 -17.46 -16.14
N ARG A 300 -10.69 -18.38 -15.22
CA ARG A 300 -11.37 -18.06 -13.96
C ARG A 300 -10.59 -17.08 -13.09
N MET A 301 -9.26 -17.06 -13.20
CA MET A 301 -8.40 -16.15 -12.43
C MET A 301 -8.61 -14.68 -12.79
N ARG A 302 -8.99 -14.37 -14.04
CA ARG A 302 -9.14 -13.01 -14.55
C ARG A 302 -7.86 -12.17 -14.36
N ALA A 303 -7.93 -10.86 -14.52
CA ALA A 303 -6.86 -9.92 -14.14
C ALA A 303 -6.92 -9.66 -12.63
N PHE A 304 -6.44 -10.62 -11.83
CA PHE A 304 -6.51 -10.60 -10.37
C PHE A 304 -5.43 -9.72 -9.72
N HIS A 305 -5.58 -9.46 -8.43
CA HIS A 305 -4.57 -8.72 -7.64
C HIS A 305 -3.19 -9.36 -7.74
N CYS A 306 -2.16 -8.61 -8.11
CA CYS A 306 -0.79 -9.03 -8.39
C CYS A 306 -0.56 -9.71 -9.75
N SER A 307 -1.54 -9.78 -10.67
CA SER A 307 -1.31 -10.33 -12.01
C SER A 307 -0.56 -9.39 -12.95
N ASP A 308 -0.24 -8.21 -12.49
CA ASP A 308 0.52 -7.14 -13.15
C ASP A 308 2.00 -7.08 -12.77
N ILE A 309 2.48 -8.13 -12.05
CA ILE A 309 3.88 -8.30 -11.64
C ILE A 309 4.57 -9.32 -12.55
#